data_ba29de675c214920909051bc81c75f0d
#
_entry.id   ba29de675c214920909051bc81c75f0d
#
_cell.length_a   1.000
_cell.length_b   1.000
_cell.length_c   1.000
_cell.angle_alpha   90.00
_cell.angle_beta   90.00
_cell.angle_gamma   90.00
#
_symmetry.space_group_name_H-M   'P 1'
#
loop_
_entity.id
_entity.type
_entity.pdbx_description
1 polymer ?
#
loop_
_entity_poly.entity_id
_entity_poly.type
_entity_poly.pdbx_seq_one_letter_code
_entity_poly.pdbx_strand_id
1 'polypeptide(L)'
;MTRAFIGFIVAMAVPWASNTVAQTADTQPAAKIVVDQPLAEPLSRGVVFIQYRTENLQIVPVFGPKALDVTPRIGHLHVAVDGAPWVWAETGGGPLIVAGLPAGPHKIEITLVNANHQPLDRTVVVEFVIPEKAAR
;
A
#
# COMPACT_ATOMS: atom_id res chain seq x y z
N MET A 1 30.89 -74.50 12.25
CA MET A 1 31.74 -73.34 12.01
C MET A 1 30.95 -72.38 11.17
N THR A 2 30.25 -71.43 11.79
CA THR A 2 29.35 -70.49 11.08
C THR A 2 29.94 -69.08 11.26
N ARG A 3 30.41 -68.52 10.16
CA ARG A 3 30.95 -67.10 10.11
C ARG A 3 29.81 -66.16 9.87
N ALA A 4 29.53 -65.27 10.83
CA ALA A 4 28.62 -64.12 10.66
C ALA A 4 29.36 -62.98 10.01
N PHE A 5 28.84 -62.46 8.90
CA PHE A 5 29.27 -61.20 8.28
C PHE A 5 28.44 -60.06 8.85
N ILE A 6 29.10 -59.16 9.56
CA ILE A 6 28.52 -57.90 10.04
C ILE A 6 28.74 -56.84 8.93
N GLY A 7 27.66 -56.48 8.24
CA GLY A 7 27.68 -55.39 7.28
C GLY A 7 27.59 -54.03 7.99
N PHE A 8 28.61 -53.21 7.80
CA PHE A 8 28.63 -51.82 8.28
C PHE A 8 27.92 -50.93 7.23
N ILE A 9 26.75 -50.39 7.61
CA ILE A 9 26.07 -49.38 6.81
C ILE A 9 26.58 -48.00 7.22
N VAL A 10 27.37 -47.38 6.37
CA VAL A 10 27.78 -46.00 6.54
C VAL A 10 26.66 -45.09 5.98
N ALA A 11 25.89 -44.47 6.86
CA ALA A 11 24.92 -43.46 6.49
C ALA A 11 25.64 -42.12 6.17
N MET A 12 25.72 -41.76 4.90
CA MET A 12 26.18 -40.43 4.49
C MET A 12 25.06 -39.43 4.76
N ALA A 13 25.25 -38.56 5.76
CA ALA A 13 24.41 -37.36 5.97
C ALA A 13 24.83 -36.28 4.97
N VAL A 14 23.95 -35.96 4.02
CA VAL A 14 24.11 -34.80 3.11
C VAL A 14 23.65 -33.56 3.86
N PRO A 15 24.52 -32.57 4.09
CA PRO A 15 24.08 -31.31 4.69
C PRO A 15 23.24 -30.54 3.68
N TRP A 16 21.98 -30.28 4.00
CA TRP A 16 21.16 -29.35 3.25
C TRP A 16 21.65 -27.94 3.56
N ALA A 17 22.38 -27.35 2.63
CA ALA A 17 22.72 -25.93 2.68
C ALA A 17 21.43 -25.13 2.47
N SER A 18 20.89 -24.58 3.55
CA SER A 18 19.81 -23.59 3.47
C SER A 18 20.39 -22.33 2.86
N ASN A 19 20.11 -22.09 1.57
CA ASN A 19 20.36 -20.80 0.94
C ASN A 19 19.40 -19.78 1.56
N THR A 20 19.80 -19.12 2.63
CA THR A 20 19.18 -17.89 3.10
C THR A 20 19.49 -16.83 2.07
N VAL A 21 18.51 -16.54 1.19
CA VAL A 21 18.53 -15.33 0.38
C VAL A 21 18.43 -14.18 1.38
N ALA A 22 19.55 -13.52 1.64
CA ALA A 22 19.56 -12.28 2.40
C ALA A 22 18.72 -11.28 1.58
N GLN A 23 17.52 -10.93 2.08
CA GLN A 23 16.81 -9.75 1.59
C GLN A 23 17.75 -8.57 1.82
N THR A 24 18.20 -7.96 0.72
CA THR A 24 18.88 -6.66 0.80
C THR A 24 17.91 -5.72 1.48
N ALA A 25 18.24 -5.32 2.71
CA ALA A 25 17.44 -4.34 3.43
C ALA A 25 17.33 -3.10 2.55
N ASP A 26 16.10 -2.66 2.31
CA ASP A 26 15.84 -1.41 1.59
C ASP A 26 16.57 -0.28 2.33
N THR A 27 17.63 0.23 1.74
CA THR A 27 18.47 1.28 2.34
C THR A 27 17.85 2.67 2.23
N GLN A 28 16.74 2.82 1.51
CA GLN A 28 16.04 4.08 1.38
C GLN A 28 15.26 4.41 2.66
N PRO A 29 15.13 5.69 3.05
CA PRO A 29 14.31 6.09 4.19
C PRO A 29 12.89 5.59 4.06
N ALA A 30 12.22 5.33 5.19
CA ALA A 30 10.84 4.86 5.20
C ALA A 30 9.92 5.83 4.45
N ALA A 31 9.11 5.30 3.54
CA ALA A 31 8.07 6.07 2.87
C ALA A 31 6.94 6.41 3.85
N LYS A 32 6.37 7.60 3.73
CA LYS A 32 5.25 8.06 4.54
C LYS A 32 4.24 8.81 3.72
N ILE A 33 3.00 8.82 4.17
CA ILE A 33 1.94 9.67 3.65
C ILE A 33 1.39 10.57 4.74
N VAL A 34 1.18 11.83 4.40
CA VAL A 34 0.45 12.80 5.22
C VAL A 34 -0.78 13.23 4.44
N VAL A 35 -1.95 13.11 5.03
CA VAL A 35 -3.24 13.38 4.42
C VAL A 35 -3.94 14.45 5.22
N ASP A 36 -4.43 15.49 4.53
CA ASP A 36 -5.17 16.58 5.14
C ASP A 36 -6.68 16.23 5.21
N GLN A 37 -7.42 16.96 6.03
CA GLN A 37 -8.88 16.87 6.03
C GLN A 37 -9.47 17.42 4.71
N PRO A 38 -10.66 16.98 4.30
CA PRO A 38 -11.33 17.53 3.14
C PRO A 38 -11.47 19.05 3.24
N LEU A 39 -11.24 19.74 2.12
CA LEU A 39 -11.45 21.18 2.07
C LEU A 39 -12.92 21.52 2.30
N ALA A 40 -13.20 22.44 3.23
CA ALA A 40 -14.56 22.74 3.68
C ALA A 40 -15.44 23.33 2.56
N GLU A 41 -14.88 24.16 1.70
CA GLU A 41 -15.65 24.83 0.67
C GLU A 41 -16.13 23.85 -0.43
N PRO A 42 -15.30 22.99 -1.04
CA PRO A 42 -15.79 21.93 -1.93
C PRO A 42 -16.75 20.97 -1.22
N LEU A 43 -16.45 20.59 0.02
CA LEU A 43 -17.27 19.66 0.80
C LEU A 43 -18.68 20.19 1.03
N SER A 44 -18.83 21.50 1.28
CA SER A 44 -20.13 22.15 1.41
C SER A 44 -21.02 22.03 0.18
N ARG A 45 -20.43 21.74 -0.97
CA ARG A 45 -21.10 21.51 -2.26
C ARG A 45 -21.20 20.02 -2.64
N GLY A 46 -20.80 19.12 -1.74
CA GLY A 46 -20.84 17.68 -1.98
C GLY A 46 -19.67 17.15 -2.80
N VAL A 47 -18.55 17.88 -2.83
CA VAL A 47 -17.30 17.44 -3.46
C VAL A 47 -16.23 17.27 -2.40
N VAL A 48 -15.74 16.07 -2.26
CA VAL A 48 -14.62 15.75 -1.37
C VAL A 48 -13.33 16.09 -2.11
N PHE A 49 -12.55 17.00 -1.54
CA PHE A 49 -11.26 17.39 -2.08
C PHE A 49 -10.22 17.26 -0.95
N ILE A 50 -9.35 16.25 -1.06
CA ILE A 50 -8.35 15.91 -0.06
C ILE A 50 -6.96 16.14 -0.64
N GLN A 51 -6.18 16.99 0.02
CA GLN A 51 -4.77 17.16 -0.27
C GLN A 51 -3.95 16.14 0.49
N TYR A 52 -2.87 15.67 -0.12
CA TYR A 52 -1.89 14.79 0.54
C TYR A 52 -0.48 15.10 0.05
N ARG A 53 0.49 14.60 0.78
CA ARG A 53 1.90 14.61 0.37
C ARG A 53 2.57 13.33 0.81
N THR A 54 3.58 12.91 0.06
CA THR A 54 4.40 11.75 0.39
C THR A 54 5.83 12.19 0.76
N GLU A 55 6.44 11.45 1.66
CA GLU A 55 7.85 11.55 2.01
C GLU A 55 8.57 10.29 1.54
N ASN A 56 9.75 10.45 0.97
CA ASN A 56 10.62 9.36 0.50
C ASN A 56 9.96 8.41 -0.52
N LEU A 57 9.00 8.92 -1.30
CA LEU A 57 8.33 8.22 -2.37
C LEU A 57 7.71 9.21 -3.36
N GLN A 58 7.80 8.90 -4.65
CA GLN A 58 7.09 9.61 -5.71
C GLN A 58 5.87 8.82 -6.17
N ILE A 59 4.74 9.49 -6.30
CA ILE A 59 3.53 8.91 -6.89
C ILE A 59 3.64 8.95 -8.41
N VAL A 60 3.63 7.78 -9.04
CA VAL A 60 3.74 7.63 -10.50
C VAL A 60 2.98 6.40 -10.99
N PRO A 61 2.49 6.39 -12.25
CA PRO A 61 1.76 5.24 -12.83
C PRO A 61 2.72 4.17 -13.35
N VAL A 62 3.61 3.67 -12.49
CA VAL A 62 4.58 2.60 -12.83
C VAL A 62 4.39 1.43 -11.87
N PHE A 63 4.23 0.25 -12.43
CA PHE A 63 3.85 -0.95 -11.70
C PHE A 63 4.81 -2.12 -11.96
N GLY A 64 4.79 -3.08 -11.05
CA GLY A 64 5.46 -4.36 -11.19
C GLY A 64 6.75 -4.49 -10.39
N PRO A 65 7.25 -5.74 -10.26
CA PRO A 65 8.36 -6.03 -9.35
C PRO A 65 9.68 -5.36 -9.73
N LYS A 66 9.94 -5.12 -11.01
CA LYS A 66 11.16 -4.43 -11.46
C LYS A 66 11.21 -2.95 -11.04
N ALA A 67 10.05 -2.35 -10.79
CA ALA A 67 9.97 -0.97 -10.34
C ALA A 67 10.33 -0.79 -8.85
N LEU A 68 10.50 -1.88 -8.11
CA LEU A 68 10.97 -1.85 -6.72
C LEU A 68 12.44 -1.40 -6.60
N ASP A 69 13.22 -1.58 -7.67
CA ASP A 69 14.65 -1.21 -7.71
C ASP A 69 14.88 0.27 -8.05
N VAL A 70 13.81 1.02 -8.34
CA VAL A 70 13.91 2.44 -8.71
C VAL A 70 14.25 3.31 -7.50
N THR A 71 15.17 4.25 -7.70
CA THR A 71 15.57 5.24 -6.70
C THR A 71 15.52 6.64 -7.29
N PRO A 72 14.83 7.61 -6.67
CA PRO A 72 14.01 7.52 -5.45
C PRO A 72 12.83 6.56 -5.59
N ARG A 73 12.41 5.97 -4.46
CA ARG A 73 11.29 5.01 -4.42
C ARG A 73 10.04 5.58 -5.09
N ILE A 74 9.36 4.74 -5.86
CA ILE A 74 8.10 5.05 -6.53
C ILE A 74 6.96 4.18 -6.02
N GLY A 75 5.74 4.65 -6.18
CA GLY A 75 4.54 3.93 -5.77
C GLY A 75 3.28 4.70 -6.13
N HIS A 76 2.17 4.34 -5.48
CA HIS A 76 0.87 4.94 -5.70
C HIS A 76 0.00 4.80 -4.45
N LEU A 77 -1.22 5.33 -4.49
CA LEU A 77 -2.18 5.15 -3.42
C LEU A 77 -3.22 4.10 -3.80
N HIS A 78 -3.59 3.27 -2.85
CA HIS A 78 -4.84 2.52 -2.88
C HIS A 78 -5.88 3.31 -2.09
N VAL A 79 -7.02 3.58 -2.71
CA VAL A 79 -8.09 4.39 -2.13
C VAL A 79 -9.39 3.62 -2.16
N ALA A 80 -10.06 3.51 -1.01
CA ALA A 80 -11.39 2.93 -0.87
C ALA A 80 -12.35 3.94 -0.23
N VAL A 81 -13.62 3.91 -0.61
CA VAL A 81 -14.68 4.74 -0.04
C VAL A 81 -15.68 3.84 0.68
N ASP A 82 -16.04 4.18 1.91
CA ASP A 82 -17.07 3.52 2.73
C ASP A 82 -16.89 2.01 2.90
N GLY A 83 -15.63 1.55 2.90
CA GLY A 83 -15.33 0.13 3.02
C GLY A 83 -15.75 -0.70 1.81
N ALA A 84 -15.84 -0.08 0.63
CA ALA A 84 -16.08 -0.80 -0.61
C ALA A 84 -15.09 -1.95 -0.80
N PRO A 85 -15.51 -3.09 -1.37
CA PRO A 85 -14.63 -4.25 -1.57
C PRO A 85 -13.60 -4.04 -2.68
N TRP A 86 -13.64 -2.91 -3.35
CA TRP A 86 -12.70 -2.51 -4.41
C TRP A 86 -11.95 -1.24 -4.02
N VAL A 87 -10.76 -1.13 -4.51
CA VAL A 87 -9.92 0.07 -4.40
C VAL A 87 -9.55 0.57 -5.79
N TRP A 88 -9.31 1.88 -5.94
CA TRP A 88 -8.64 2.37 -7.13
C TRP A 88 -7.19 2.76 -6.82
N ALA A 89 -6.36 2.71 -7.83
CA ALA A 89 -5.00 3.19 -7.76
C ALA A 89 -4.96 4.67 -8.15
N GLU A 90 -4.61 5.55 -7.20
CA GLU A 90 -4.32 6.95 -7.48
C GLU A 90 -2.84 7.09 -7.82
N THR A 91 -2.55 7.53 -9.03
CA THR A 91 -1.19 7.58 -9.59
C THR A 91 -0.79 8.96 -10.11
N GLY A 92 -1.71 9.91 -10.02
CA GLY A 92 -1.52 11.26 -10.60
C GLY A 92 -0.68 12.18 -9.73
N GLY A 93 -0.52 11.88 -8.44
CA GLY A 93 0.19 12.74 -7.49
C GLY A 93 -0.51 14.05 -7.16
N GLY A 94 -1.71 14.28 -7.71
CA GLY A 94 -2.57 15.41 -7.39
C GLY A 94 -3.54 15.13 -6.24
N PRO A 95 -4.42 16.07 -5.89
CA PRO A 95 -5.39 15.85 -4.81
C PRO A 95 -6.38 14.73 -5.16
N LEU A 96 -6.87 14.04 -4.12
CA LEU A 96 -7.97 13.11 -4.27
C LEU A 96 -9.28 13.88 -4.39
N ILE A 97 -10.04 13.61 -5.46
CA ILE A 97 -11.33 14.24 -5.70
C ILE A 97 -12.39 13.16 -5.81
N VAL A 98 -13.39 13.20 -4.93
CA VAL A 98 -14.54 12.29 -4.94
C VAL A 98 -15.82 13.12 -4.98
N ALA A 99 -16.68 12.83 -5.94
CA ALA A 99 -17.95 13.50 -6.12
C ALA A 99 -19.09 12.50 -6.26
N GLY A 100 -20.32 12.93 -6.00
CA GLY A 100 -21.52 12.11 -6.18
C GLY A 100 -21.84 11.22 -5.01
N LEU A 101 -21.16 11.35 -3.87
CA LEU A 101 -21.58 10.70 -2.63
C LEU A 101 -22.90 11.33 -2.12
N PRO A 102 -23.82 10.54 -1.54
CA PRO A 102 -25.03 11.05 -0.94
C PRO A 102 -24.73 11.96 0.28
N ALA A 103 -25.71 12.69 0.76
CA ALA A 103 -25.58 13.39 2.03
C ALA A 103 -25.46 12.38 3.19
N GLY A 104 -24.63 12.71 4.17
CA GLY A 104 -24.42 11.86 5.34
C GLY A 104 -22.94 11.61 5.65
N PRO A 105 -22.66 10.73 6.62
CA PRO A 105 -21.30 10.38 7.03
C PRO A 105 -20.65 9.42 6.03
N HIS A 106 -19.38 9.67 5.75
CA HIS A 106 -18.55 8.88 4.85
C HIS A 106 -17.14 8.74 5.39
N LYS A 107 -16.40 7.76 4.88
CA LYS A 107 -14.96 7.61 5.10
C LYS A 107 -14.21 7.28 3.82
N ILE A 108 -13.00 7.76 3.73
CA ILE A 108 -12.04 7.36 2.70
C ILE A 108 -10.83 6.72 3.39
N GLU A 109 -10.46 5.53 2.92
CA GLU A 109 -9.29 4.79 3.39
C GLU A 109 -8.19 4.92 2.34
N ILE A 110 -7.02 5.42 2.73
CA ILE A 110 -5.91 5.73 1.85
C ILE A 110 -4.68 4.98 2.32
N THR A 111 -4.14 4.10 1.48
CA THR A 111 -2.95 3.31 1.77
C THR A 111 -1.85 3.63 0.76
N LEU A 112 -0.68 4.05 1.25
CA LEU A 112 0.51 4.21 0.42
C LEU A 112 1.09 2.82 0.12
N VAL A 113 1.25 2.51 -1.16
CA VAL A 113 1.77 1.22 -1.62
C VAL A 113 2.96 1.41 -2.57
N ASN A 114 3.83 0.42 -2.63
CA ASN A 114 4.91 0.38 -3.61
C ASN A 114 4.38 0.00 -5.01
N ALA A 115 5.28 -0.01 -5.99
CA ALA A 115 4.94 -0.37 -7.37
C ALA A 115 4.40 -1.80 -7.55
N ASN A 116 4.56 -2.68 -6.56
CA ASN A 116 4.05 -4.05 -6.55
C ASN A 116 2.86 -4.23 -5.58
N HIS A 117 2.13 -3.13 -5.29
CA HIS A 117 0.91 -3.09 -4.47
C HIS A 117 1.09 -3.51 -2.99
N GLN A 118 2.31 -3.50 -2.47
CA GLN A 118 2.57 -3.81 -1.07
C GLN A 118 2.51 -2.53 -0.23
N PRO A 119 1.78 -2.52 0.90
CA PRO A 119 1.71 -1.37 1.80
C PRO A 119 3.09 -0.95 2.32
N LEU A 120 3.34 0.35 2.33
CA LEU A 120 4.59 0.96 2.80
C LEU A 120 4.41 1.76 4.09
N ASP A 121 3.18 2.14 4.39
CA ASP A 121 2.81 2.90 5.59
C ASP A 121 1.43 2.42 6.08
N ARG A 122 1.01 2.89 7.23
CA ARG A 122 -0.33 2.62 7.75
C ARG A 122 -1.40 3.21 6.85
N THR A 123 -2.56 2.56 6.79
CA THR A 123 -3.75 3.13 6.15
C THR A 123 -4.22 4.37 6.94
N VAL A 124 -4.41 5.46 6.24
CA VAL A 124 -5.02 6.67 6.79
C VAL A 124 -6.51 6.63 6.52
N VAL A 125 -7.32 6.84 7.55
CA VAL A 125 -8.78 6.92 7.44
C VAL A 125 -9.17 8.38 7.62
N VAL A 126 -9.90 8.93 6.64
CA VAL A 126 -10.43 10.28 6.68
C VAL A 126 -11.96 10.18 6.75
N GLU A 127 -12.53 10.62 7.86
CA GLU A 127 -13.98 10.66 8.08
C GLU A 127 -14.50 12.08 7.83
N PHE A 128 -15.66 12.19 7.19
CA PHE A 128 -16.30 13.47 6.88
C PHE A 128 -17.80 13.30 6.72
N VAL A 129 -18.50 14.42 6.63
CA VAL A 129 -19.96 14.45 6.42
C VAL A 129 -20.26 15.30 5.18
N ILE A 130 -20.95 14.72 4.22
CA ILE A 130 -21.54 15.48 3.11
C ILE A 130 -22.82 16.16 3.61
N PRO A 131 -22.93 17.49 3.55
CA PRO A 131 -24.12 18.19 4.01
C PRO A 131 -25.32 17.93 3.10
N GLU A 132 -26.50 17.93 3.66
CA GLU A 132 -27.73 17.96 2.87
C GLU A 132 -27.79 19.22 2.02
N LYS A 133 -28.21 19.08 0.74
CA LYS A 133 -28.47 20.26 -0.07
C LYS A 133 -29.64 21.01 0.52
N ALA A 134 -29.45 22.29 0.81
CA ALA A 134 -30.56 23.15 1.18
C ALA A 134 -31.66 23.06 0.10
N ALA A 135 -32.90 22.78 0.54
CA ALA A 135 -34.04 22.84 -0.36
C ALA A 135 -34.10 24.24 -0.98
N ARG A 136 -34.13 24.29 -2.31
CA ARG A 136 -34.31 25.54 -3.06
C ARG A 136 -35.79 25.85 -3.18
#